data_fe05d050ce20dfd809b1f4fead315d8d
#
_entry.id   fe05d050ce20dfd809b1f4fead315d8d
#
_cell.length_a   1.000
_cell.length_b   1.000
_cell.length_c   1.000
_cell.angle_alpha   90.00
_cell.angle_beta   90.00
_cell.angle_gamma   90.00
#
_symmetry.space_group_name_H-M   'P 1'
#
loop_
_entity.id
_entity.type
_entity.pdbx_description
1 polymer ?
#
loop_
_entity_poly.entity_id
_entity_poly.type
_entity_poly.pdbx_seq_one_letter_code
_entity_poly.pdbx_strand_id
1 'polypeptide(L)'
;KEAASIAASAPLESELRALVDGDVFLSIDNLCAGYGKMEILHDYSLRIGQGQSLCLIGPNGAGKSTVLHSIFGFTNIFSGSIKVDGKDVTRLTPSQKLSEAGIAYILQDKSVFPQMTVEENLLMGGFLKDKPVEAKAAAEMVFEKYSRLADRRNKPAGVLSGGERRLLEISRALVMQPKVLLVDEPSIGLEPRFIDMVFEILDDLQRKDGKTIIMVEQNAKKGLAFADIGYVLVSGETAIADAGDKLLENPDVGRLFL
;
A
#
# COMPACT_ATOMS: atom_id res chain seq x y z
N LYS A 1 27.71 -0.38 7.04
CA LYS A 1 28.46 -1.67 6.93
C LYS A 1 27.64 -2.84 7.44
N GLU A 2 26.87 -2.70 8.54
CA GLU A 2 26.02 -3.77 9.10
C GLU A 2 24.80 -4.07 8.21
N ALA A 3 24.13 -3.05 7.66
CA ALA A 3 23.01 -3.25 6.72
C ALA A 3 23.45 -3.98 5.43
N ALA A 4 24.70 -3.76 4.97
CA ALA A 4 25.25 -4.45 3.81
C ALA A 4 25.60 -5.92 4.09
N SER A 5 25.82 -6.32 5.34
CA SER A 5 26.06 -7.73 5.69
C SER A 5 24.76 -8.54 5.76
N ILE A 6 23.62 -7.89 6.02
CA ILE A 6 22.29 -8.51 6.00
C ILE A 6 21.81 -8.71 4.56
N ALA A 7 22.16 -7.82 3.64
CA ALA A 7 21.85 -7.94 2.21
C ALA A 7 22.56 -9.12 1.49
N ALA A 8 23.52 -9.79 2.15
CA ALA A 8 24.27 -10.91 1.56
C ALA A 8 23.47 -12.23 1.46
N SER A 9 22.23 -12.26 1.92
CA SER A 9 21.36 -13.43 1.87
C SER A 9 19.93 -13.04 1.42
N ALA A 10 19.81 -12.59 0.16
CA ALA A 10 18.47 -12.39 -0.42
C ALA A 10 17.66 -13.69 -0.30
N PRO A 11 16.39 -13.63 0.17
CA PRO A 11 15.57 -14.80 0.36
C PRO A 11 15.33 -15.52 -0.96
N LEU A 12 15.32 -16.85 -0.93
CA LEU A 12 15.03 -17.68 -2.09
C LEU A 12 13.56 -17.55 -2.49
N GLU A 13 13.25 -17.78 -3.76
CA GLU A 13 11.87 -17.79 -4.27
C GLU A 13 10.95 -18.74 -3.49
N SER A 14 11.46 -19.91 -3.08
CA SER A 14 10.72 -20.86 -2.25
C SER A 14 10.37 -20.32 -0.86
N GLU A 15 11.26 -19.50 -0.28
CA GLU A 15 11.03 -18.84 1.01
C GLU A 15 9.96 -17.76 0.88
N LEU A 16 10.04 -16.91 -0.16
CA LEU A 16 9.01 -15.91 -0.44
C LEU A 16 7.65 -16.55 -0.69
N ARG A 17 7.61 -17.66 -1.42
CA ARG A 17 6.37 -18.41 -1.68
C ARG A 17 5.79 -19.04 -0.41
N ALA A 18 6.62 -19.47 0.52
CA ALA A 18 6.19 -20.08 1.79
C ALA A 18 5.47 -19.08 2.72
N LEU A 19 5.67 -17.77 2.54
CA LEU A 19 4.97 -16.72 3.29
C LEU A 19 3.54 -16.47 2.79
N VAL A 20 3.24 -16.93 1.58
CA VAL A 20 1.93 -16.71 0.95
C VAL A 20 0.91 -17.72 1.43
N ASP A 21 -0.19 -17.23 1.95
CA ASP A 21 -1.35 -18.03 2.31
C ASP A 21 -2.21 -18.30 1.04
N GLY A 22 -2.36 -19.57 0.69
CA GLY A 22 -3.03 -19.98 -0.55
C GLY A 22 -2.23 -19.72 -1.82
N ASP A 23 -2.89 -19.22 -2.87
CA ASP A 23 -2.25 -18.92 -4.15
C ASP A 23 -1.65 -17.51 -4.17
N VAL A 24 -0.57 -17.33 -4.94
CA VAL A 24 0.05 -16.01 -5.15
C VAL A 24 -0.92 -15.13 -5.93
N PHE A 25 -1.38 -14.06 -5.30
CA PHE A 25 -2.30 -13.10 -5.91
C PHE A 25 -1.59 -11.95 -6.61
N LEU A 26 -0.56 -11.37 -5.96
CA LEU A 26 0.33 -10.39 -6.58
C LEU A 26 1.76 -10.87 -6.50
N SER A 27 2.46 -10.85 -7.63
CA SER A 27 3.88 -11.15 -7.70
C SER A 27 4.67 -10.06 -8.40
N ILE A 28 5.90 -9.88 -7.95
CA ILE A 28 6.96 -9.13 -8.62
C ILE A 28 8.09 -10.12 -8.87
N ASP A 29 8.57 -10.21 -10.11
CA ASP A 29 9.61 -11.15 -10.54
C ASP A 29 10.81 -10.39 -11.07
N ASN A 30 11.96 -10.44 -10.36
CA ASN A 30 13.26 -9.90 -10.75
C ASN A 30 13.17 -8.48 -11.34
N LEU A 31 12.48 -7.59 -10.64
CA LEU A 31 12.16 -6.26 -11.11
C LEU A 31 13.36 -5.31 -10.96
N CYS A 32 13.83 -4.76 -12.08
CA CYS A 32 14.68 -3.57 -12.09
C CYS A 32 13.85 -2.36 -12.49
N ALA A 33 13.76 -1.37 -11.60
CA ALA A 33 12.90 -0.21 -11.78
C ALA A 33 13.45 1.04 -11.12
N GLY A 34 12.99 2.21 -11.58
CA GLY A 34 13.42 3.49 -11.01
C GLY A 34 12.86 4.70 -11.75
N TYR A 35 13.58 5.82 -11.72
CA TYR A 35 13.11 7.09 -12.25
C TYR A 35 14.06 7.63 -13.34
N GLY A 36 13.50 7.97 -14.48
CA GLY A 36 14.31 8.39 -15.63
C GLY A 36 15.27 7.27 -16.05
N LYS A 37 16.58 7.48 -15.91
CA LYS A 37 17.63 6.49 -16.17
C LYS A 37 18.23 5.89 -14.88
N MET A 38 17.80 6.36 -13.71
CA MET A 38 18.31 5.92 -12.42
C MET A 38 17.55 4.67 -12.00
N GLU A 39 18.25 3.56 -11.87
CA GLU A 39 17.73 2.33 -11.30
C GLU A 39 17.81 2.39 -9.77
N ILE A 40 16.72 2.02 -9.10
CA ILE A 40 16.57 2.03 -7.64
C ILE A 40 16.32 0.63 -7.10
N LEU A 41 15.51 -0.17 -7.81
CA LEU A 41 15.25 -1.57 -7.48
C LEU A 41 16.09 -2.46 -8.38
N HIS A 42 16.73 -3.46 -7.78
CA HIS A 42 17.66 -4.37 -8.43
C HIS A 42 17.20 -5.80 -8.19
N ASP A 43 16.80 -6.50 -9.26
CA ASP A 43 16.31 -7.89 -9.22
C ASP A 43 15.28 -8.17 -8.09
N TYR A 44 14.46 -7.14 -7.79
CA TYR A 44 13.51 -7.15 -6.68
C TYR A 44 12.37 -8.14 -6.93
N SER A 45 12.12 -9.02 -5.95
CA SER A 45 11.03 -9.99 -6.00
C SER A 45 10.13 -9.91 -4.76
N LEU A 46 8.82 -10.09 -4.96
CA LEU A 46 7.82 -10.03 -3.90
C LEU A 46 6.68 -11.01 -4.20
N ARG A 47 6.12 -11.61 -3.15
CA ARG A 47 4.95 -12.49 -3.21
C ARG A 47 3.96 -12.13 -2.11
N ILE A 48 2.67 -12.10 -2.46
CA ILE A 48 1.58 -11.92 -1.49
C ILE A 48 0.33 -12.65 -1.97
N GLY A 49 -0.41 -13.25 -1.05
CA GLY A 49 -1.69 -13.89 -1.29
C GLY A 49 -2.86 -12.91 -1.26
N GLN A 50 -4.01 -13.34 -1.75
CA GLN A 50 -5.23 -12.55 -1.69
C GLN A 50 -5.67 -12.36 -0.23
N GLY A 51 -5.98 -11.13 0.15
CA GLY A 51 -6.44 -10.79 1.50
C GLY A 51 -5.35 -10.76 2.57
N GLN A 52 -4.08 -10.99 2.20
CA GLN A 52 -2.94 -10.78 3.11
C GLN A 52 -2.52 -9.31 3.16
N SER A 53 -1.84 -8.96 4.24
CA SER A 53 -1.15 -7.67 4.40
C SER A 53 0.37 -7.85 4.38
N LEU A 54 1.07 -6.92 3.72
CA LEU A 54 2.52 -6.91 3.61
C LEU A 54 3.06 -5.53 3.97
N CYS A 55 4.05 -5.48 4.85
CA CYS A 55 4.74 -4.24 5.21
C CYS A 55 6.19 -4.24 4.73
N LEU A 56 6.55 -3.18 4.01
CA LEU A 56 7.91 -2.89 3.58
C LEU A 56 8.57 -1.96 4.60
N ILE A 57 9.64 -2.42 5.22
CA ILE A 57 10.47 -1.64 6.14
C ILE A 57 11.90 -1.54 5.61
N GLY A 58 12.68 -0.62 6.16
CA GLY A 58 14.07 -0.41 5.77
C GLY A 58 14.50 1.04 5.91
N PRO A 59 15.79 1.34 5.73
CA PRO A 59 16.31 2.70 5.86
C PRO A 59 15.72 3.65 4.81
N ASN A 60 15.85 4.95 5.05
CA ASN A 60 15.49 5.96 4.05
C ASN A 60 16.35 5.78 2.80
N GLY A 61 15.72 5.87 1.63
CA GLY A 61 16.38 5.63 0.35
C GLY A 61 16.55 4.15 -0.04
N ALA A 62 16.05 3.19 0.76
CA ALA A 62 16.14 1.77 0.43
C ALA A 62 15.30 1.32 -0.77
N GLY A 63 14.41 2.18 -1.30
CA GLY A 63 13.55 1.83 -2.43
C GLY A 63 12.12 1.45 -2.05
N LYS A 64 11.70 1.56 -0.79
CA LYS A 64 10.36 1.15 -0.31
C LYS A 64 9.21 1.77 -1.12
N SER A 65 9.13 3.09 -1.18
CA SER A 65 8.09 3.78 -1.98
C SER A 65 8.26 3.50 -3.47
N THR A 66 9.49 3.23 -3.95
CA THR A 66 9.72 2.84 -5.34
C THR A 66 9.06 1.50 -5.68
N VAL A 67 8.97 0.56 -4.72
CA VAL A 67 8.21 -0.69 -4.90
C VAL A 67 6.73 -0.36 -5.15
N LEU A 68 6.10 0.44 -4.27
CA LEU A 68 4.70 0.84 -4.45
C LEU A 68 4.48 1.61 -5.76
N HIS A 69 5.39 2.54 -6.08
CA HIS A 69 5.38 3.30 -7.33
C HIS A 69 5.48 2.39 -8.56
N SER A 70 6.29 1.34 -8.50
CA SER A 70 6.45 0.38 -9.60
C SER A 70 5.18 -0.46 -9.78
N ILE A 71 4.58 -0.94 -8.69
CA ILE A 71 3.31 -1.66 -8.74
C ILE A 71 2.23 -0.77 -9.37
N PHE A 72 2.17 0.51 -9.02
CA PHE A 72 1.14 1.45 -9.51
C PHE A 72 1.45 2.04 -10.90
N GLY A 73 2.70 2.00 -11.36
CA GLY A 73 3.10 2.48 -12.69
C GLY A 73 3.66 3.90 -12.73
N PHE A 74 4.27 4.36 -11.65
CA PHE A 74 4.94 5.67 -11.56
C PHE A 74 6.43 5.62 -11.86
N THR A 75 7.01 4.43 -12.07
CA THR A 75 8.42 4.23 -12.38
C THR A 75 8.63 3.74 -13.79
N ASN A 76 9.86 3.85 -14.27
CA ASN A 76 10.32 3.13 -15.45
C ASN A 76 10.70 1.71 -15.04
N ILE A 77 10.15 0.72 -15.72
CA ILE A 77 10.52 -0.68 -15.56
C ILE A 77 11.58 -1.02 -16.60
N PHE A 78 12.78 -1.36 -16.16
CA PHE A 78 13.90 -1.74 -17.03
C PHE A 78 13.85 -3.23 -17.38
N SER A 79 13.58 -4.08 -16.38
CA SER A 79 13.43 -5.53 -16.56
C SER A 79 12.46 -6.10 -15.50
N GLY A 80 12.13 -7.38 -15.63
CA GLY A 80 11.23 -8.08 -14.71
C GLY A 80 9.74 -7.91 -15.04
N SER A 81 8.88 -8.43 -14.18
CA SER A 81 7.43 -8.39 -14.38
C SER A 81 6.65 -8.22 -13.07
N ILE A 82 5.45 -7.68 -13.20
CA ILE A 82 4.47 -7.54 -12.12
C ILE A 82 3.18 -8.21 -12.58
N LYS A 83 2.66 -9.15 -11.77
CA LYS A 83 1.42 -9.86 -12.09
C LYS A 83 0.40 -9.73 -10.96
N VAL A 84 -0.86 -9.64 -11.31
CA VAL A 84 -1.99 -9.65 -10.38
C VAL A 84 -3.00 -10.67 -10.88
N ASP A 85 -3.39 -11.62 -10.05
CA ASP A 85 -4.32 -12.70 -10.39
C ASP A 85 -3.88 -13.44 -11.68
N GLY A 86 -2.57 -13.72 -11.77
CA GLY A 86 -1.93 -14.37 -12.92
C GLY A 86 -1.78 -13.51 -14.19
N LYS A 87 -2.33 -12.30 -14.22
CA LYS A 87 -2.27 -11.37 -15.37
C LYS A 87 -1.06 -10.44 -15.26
N ASP A 88 -0.32 -10.29 -16.34
CA ASP A 88 0.77 -9.33 -16.43
C ASP A 88 0.20 -7.89 -16.46
N VAL A 89 0.57 -7.09 -15.47
CA VAL A 89 0.17 -5.70 -15.34
C VAL A 89 1.36 -4.74 -15.42
N THR A 90 2.54 -5.24 -15.77
CA THR A 90 3.83 -4.52 -15.73
C THR A 90 3.77 -3.19 -16.44
N ARG A 91 3.22 -3.17 -17.66
CA ARG A 91 3.20 -2.00 -18.54
C ARG A 91 1.89 -1.22 -18.54
N LEU A 92 0.92 -1.59 -17.71
CA LEU A 92 -0.32 -0.84 -17.59
C LEU A 92 -0.05 0.55 -17.01
N THR A 93 -0.77 1.54 -17.50
CA THR A 93 -0.77 2.90 -16.96
C THR A 93 -1.40 2.93 -15.57
N PRO A 94 -1.16 3.95 -14.74
CA PRO A 94 -1.81 4.09 -13.43
C PRO A 94 -3.34 4.01 -13.49
N SER A 95 -3.96 4.62 -14.51
CA SER A 95 -5.41 4.55 -14.71
C SER A 95 -5.88 3.13 -14.98
N GLN A 96 -5.18 2.38 -15.83
CA GLN A 96 -5.49 0.99 -16.13
C GLN A 96 -5.23 0.07 -14.92
N LYS A 97 -4.18 0.31 -14.16
CA LYS A 97 -3.94 -0.43 -12.91
C LYS A 97 -5.07 -0.25 -11.91
N LEU A 98 -5.63 0.95 -11.82
CA LEU A 98 -6.80 1.20 -10.97
C LEU A 98 -8.07 0.57 -11.55
N SER A 99 -8.39 0.83 -12.83
CA SER A 99 -9.67 0.41 -13.44
C SER A 99 -9.71 -1.06 -13.86
N GLU A 100 -8.60 -1.62 -14.38
CA GLU A 100 -8.55 -2.98 -14.94
C GLU A 100 -7.94 -3.99 -13.96
N ALA A 101 -6.86 -3.62 -13.26
CA ALA A 101 -6.19 -4.52 -12.32
C ALA A 101 -6.70 -4.39 -10.87
N GLY A 102 -7.52 -3.37 -10.57
CA GLY A 102 -8.07 -3.15 -9.23
C GLY A 102 -7.03 -2.79 -8.18
N ILE A 103 -5.98 -2.05 -8.57
CA ILE A 103 -4.93 -1.57 -7.67
C ILE A 103 -5.18 -0.09 -7.38
N ALA A 104 -5.39 0.29 -6.12
CA ALA A 104 -5.48 1.68 -5.70
C ALA A 104 -4.26 2.09 -4.88
N TYR A 105 -3.89 3.36 -4.96
CA TYR A 105 -2.77 3.94 -4.23
C TYR A 105 -3.26 5.02 -3.26
N ILE A 106 -2.95 4.84 -1.98
CA ILE A 106 -3.23 5.80 -0.91
C ILE A 106 -1.92 6.51 -0.61
N LEU A 107 -1.81 7.75 -1.09
CA LEU A 107 -0.62 8.58 -0.96
C LEU A 107 -0.34 8.98 0.50
N GLN A 108 0.91 9.26 0.78
CA GLN A 108 1.40 9.71 2.08
C GLN A 108 0.68 10.97 2.59
N ASP A 109 0.44 11.96 1.71
CA ASP A 109 -0.01 13.29 2.11
C ASP A 109 -0.81 14.00 0.98
N LYS A 110 -1.67 14.96 1.39
CA LYS A 110 -2.33 15.96 0.53
C LYS A 110 -3.15 15.41 -0.64
N SER A 111 -3.76 14.25 -0.49
CA SER A 111 -4.56 13.67 -1.57
C SER A 111 -6.00 14.19 -1.62
N VAL A 112 -6.49 14.92 -0.61
CA VAL A 112 -7.82 15.54 -0.63
C VAL A 112 -7.81 16.93 -1.25
N PHE A 113 -8.94 17.31 -1.85
CA PHE A 113 -9.20 18.65 -2.34
C PHE A 113 -9.87 19.47 -1.24
N PRO A 114 -9.15 20.38 -0.54
CA PRO A 114 -9.65 21.01 0.70
C PRO A 114 -10.84 21.95 0.48
N GLN A 115 -10.99 22.50 -0.72
CA GLN A 115 -12.08 23.40 -1.08
C GLN A 115 -13.38 22.66 -1.49
N MET A 116 -13.26 21.38 -1.84
CA MET A 116 -14.38 20.53 -2.21
C MET A 116 -14.99 19.91 -0.95
N THR A 117 -16.28 19.61 -1.00
CA THR A 117 -16.97 18.88 0.07
C THR A 117 -16.43 17.46 0.22
N VAL A 118 -16.74 16.79 1.32
CA VAL A 118 -16.43 15.37 1.54
C VAL A 118 -17.04 14.52 0.43
N GLU A 119 -18.31 14.78 0.04
CA GLU A 119 -18.97 14.06 -1.05
C GLU A 119 -18.26 14.26 -2.39
N GLU A 120 -17.93 15.50 -2.75
CA GLU A 120 -17.22 15.80 -4.00
C GLU A 120 -15.84 15.13 -4.03
N ASN A 121 -15.12 15.08 -2.90
CA ASN A 121 -13.87 14.34 -2.79
C ASN A 121 -14.05 12.84 -3.05
N LEU A 122 -15.11 12.22 -2.53
CA LEU A 122 -15.41 10.82 -2.81
C LEU A 122 -15.77 10.60 -4.27
N LEU A 123 -16.60 11.45 -4.87
CA LEU A 123 -16.96 11.36 -6.28
C LEU A 123 -15.75 11.48 -7.20
N MET A 124 -14.75 12.33 -6.85
CA MET A 124 -13.47 12.38 -7.57
C MET A 124 -12.69 11.06 -7.50
N GLY A 125 -12.84 10.28 -6.42
CA GLY A 125 -12.28 8.92 -6.34
C GLY A 125 -12.87 7.96 -7.38
N GLY A 126 -14.10 8.20 -7.83
CA GLY A 126 -14.80 7.42 -8.85
C GLY A 126 -14.67 7.94 -10.28
N PHE A 127 -13.71 8.84 -10.55
CA PHE A 127 -13.55 9.51 -11.86
C PHE A 127 -13.40 8.54 -13.04
N LEU A 128 -12.85 7.34 -12.82
CA LEU A 128 -12.67 6.33 -13.87
C LEU A 128 -13.85 5.36 -14.02
N LYS A 129 -14.96 5.56 -13.29
CA LYS A 129 -16.17 4.76 -13.50
C LYS A 129 -16.89 5.22 -14.77
N ASP A 130 -17.45 4.25 -15.52
CA ASP A 130 -18.08 4.51 -16.81
C ASP A 130 -19.29 5.43 -16.70
N LYS A 131 -20.02 5.37 -15.58
CA LYS A 131 -21.23 6.17 -15.35
C LYS A 131 -21.17 6.95 -14.05
N PRO A 132 -21.53 8.23 -14.02
CA PRO A 132 -21.55 9.03 -12.80
C PRO A 132 -22.44 8.44 -11.69
N VAL A 133 -23.51 7.73 -12.06
CA VAL A 133 -24.41 7.05 -11.10
C VAL A 133 -23.69 5.95 -10.32
N GLU A 134 -22.71 5.28 -10.92
CA GLU A 134 -21.91 4.23 -10.26
C GLU A 134 -20.94 4.84 -9.25
N ALA A 135 -20.32 5.97 -9.58
CA ALA A 135 -19.50 6.71 -8.63
C ALA A 135 -20.32 7.19 -7.42
N LYS A 136 -21.54 7.67 -7.67
CA LYS A 136 -22.46 8.10 -6.61
C LYS A 136 -22.88 6.93 -5.73
N ALA A 137 -23.26 5.80 -6.31
CA ALA A 137 -23.62 4.60 -5.55
C ALA A 137 -22.45 4.09 -4.68
N ALA A 138 -21.22 4.09 -5.22
CA ALA A 138 -20.04 3.70 -4.48
C ALA A 138 -19.71 4.70 -3.34
N ALA A 139 -19.93 6.00 -3.54
CA ALA A 139 -19.79 7.00 -2.49
C ALA A 139 -20.83 6.81 -1.37
N GLU A 140 -22.07 6.44 -1.69
CA GLU A 140 -23.10 6.11 -0.67
C GLU A 140 -22.66 4.91 0.18
N MET A 141 -22.10 3.85 -0.42
CA MET A 141 -21.55 2.71 0.34
C MET A 141 -20.46 3.14 1.33
N VAL A 142 -19.63 4.12 0.96
CA VAL A 142 -18.64 4.71 1.87
C VAL A 142 -19.30 5.42 3.03
N PHE A 143 -20.35 6.21 2.79
CA PHE A 143 -21.09 6.91 3.83
C PHE A 143 -21.84 5.94 4.77
N GLU A 144 -22.38 4.84 4.25
CA GLU A 144 -22.99 3.78 5.05
C GLU A 144 -21.94 3.12 5.97
N LYS A 145 -20.73 2.90 5.46
CA LYS A 145 -19.64 2.28 6.23
C LYS A 145 -19.04 3.23 7.27
N TYR A 146 -18.92 4.52 6.95
CA TYR A 146 -18.23 5.51 7.77
C TYR A 146 -19.13 6.70 8.13
N SER A 147 -19.93 6.54 9.20
CA SER A 147 -20.85 7.57 9.70
C SER A 147 -20.20 8.92 9.94
N ARG A 148 -18.92 8.93 10.41
CA ARG A 148 -18.14 10.18 10.60
C ARG A 148 -18.00 11.00 9.34
N LEU A 149 -17.86 10.36 8.17
CA LEU A 149 -17.83 11.05 6.88
C LEU A 149 -19.23 11.47 6.44
N ALA A 150 -20.24 10.62 6.69
CA ALA A 150 -21.63 10.94 6.39
C ALA A 150 -22.09 12.22 7.12
N ASP A 151 -21.75 12.38 8.40
CA ASP A 151 -22.05 13.58 9.21
C ASP A 151 -21.35 14.84 8.66
N ARG A 152 -20.30 14.69 7.90
CA ARG A 152 -19.52 15.77 7.30
C ARG A 152 -19.72 15.90 5.79
N ARG A 153 -20.66 15.15 5.21
CA ARG A 153 -20.89 15.01 3.75
C ARG A 153 -20.79 16.32 2.98
N ASN A 154 -21.49 17.35 3.46
CA ASN A 154 -21.59 18.66 2.81
C ASN A 154 -20.55 19.69 3.32
N LYS A 155 -19.61 19.28 4.15
CA LYS A 155 -18.55 20.17 4.66
C LYS A 155 -17.33 20.14 3.75
N PRO A 156 -16.65 21.29 3.56
CA PRO A 156 -15.36 21.30 2.87
C PRO A 156 -14.36 20.39 3.55
N ALA A 157 -13.57 19.62 2.79
CA ALA A 157 -12.59 18.70 3.36
C ALA A 157 -11.48 19.43 4.15
N GLY A 158 -11.26 20.72 3.88
CA GLY A 158 -10.29 21.54 4.59
C GLY A 158 -10.57 21.75 6.09
N VAL A 159 -11.84 21.60 6.53
CA VAL A 159 -12.21 21.75 7.94
C VAL A 159 -12.16 20.45 8.75
N LEU A 160 -11.85 19.33 8.10
CA LEU A 160 -11.75 18.03 8.74
C LEU A 160 -10.53 17.97 9.69
N SER A 161 -10.67 17.23 10.79
CA SER A 161 -9.53 16.85 11.63
C SER A 161 -8.55 15.99 10.84
N GLY A 162 -7.31 15.83 11.33
CA GLY A 162 -6.31 14.98 10.69
C GLY A 162 -6.79 13.55 10.47
N GLY A 163 -7.46 12.97 11.46
CA GLY A 163 -8.02 11.62 11.36
C GLY A 163 -9.19 11.51 10.38
N GLU A 164 -10.14 12.48 10.39
CA GLU A 164 -11.24 12.51 9.41
C GLU A 164 -10.72 12.69 7.99
N ARG A 165 -9.67 13.52 7.82
CA ARG A 165 -9.02 13.71 6.52
C ARG A 165 -8.37 12.43 6.04
N ARG A 166 -7.63 11.71 6.90
CA ARG A 166 -7.01 10.43 6.54
C ARG A 166 -8.06 9.37 6.19
N LEU A 167 -9.16 9.33 6.94
CA LEU A 167 -10.30 8.47 6.60
C LEU A 167 -10.87 8.80 5.22
N LEU A 168 -11.01 10.09 4.87
CA LEU A 168 -11.48 10.52 3.55
C LEU A 168 -10.49 10.11 2.44
N GLU A 169 -9.18 10.23 2.67
CA GLU A 169 -8.13 9.80 1.72
C GLU A 169 -8.24 8.31 1.40
N ILE A 170 -8.34 7.47 2.45
CA ILE A 170 -8.54 6.03 2.29
C ILE A 170 -9.86 5.75 1.56
N SER A 171 -10.94 6.42 1.97
CA SER A 171 -12.27 6.21 1.42
C SER A 171 -12.38 6.57 -0.06
N ARG A 172 -11.66 7.59 -0.53
CA ARG A 172 -11.57 7.93 -1.96
C ARG A 172 -11.02 6.77 -2.79
N ALA A 173 -9.99 6.09 -2.29
CA ALA A 173 -9.44 4.92 -2.97
C ALA A 173 -10.46 3.77 -3.04
N LEU A 174 -11.35 3.64 -2.04
CA LEU A 174 -12.35 2.58 -1.99
C LEU A 174 -13.50 2.76 -2.99
N VAL A 175 -13.76 3.95 -3.49
CA VAL A 175 -14.84 4.23 -4.46
C VAL A 175 -14.68 3.40 -5.74
N MET A 176 -13.44 3.11 -6.16
CA MET A 176 -13.15 2.21 -7.29
C MET A 176 -13.25 0.73 -6.94
N GLN A 177 -13.56 0.38 -5.69
CA GLN A 177 -13.66 -1.01 -5.19
C GLN A 177 -12.42 -1.85 -5.50
N PRO A 178 -11.21 -1.37 -5.18
CA PRO A 178 -9.98 -2.06 -5.51
C PRO A 178 -9.87 -3.40 -4.77
N LYS A 179 -9.09 -4.32 -5.35
CA LYS A 179 -8.68 -5.59 -4.73
C LYS A 179 -7.37 -5.43 -3.93
N VAL A 180 -6.49 -4.56 -4.42
CA VAL A 180 -5.18 -4.24 -3.82
C VAL A 180 -5.14 -2.79 -3.39
N LEU A 181 -4.71 -2.55 -2.16
CA LEU A 181 -4.43 -1.22 -1.61
C LEU A 181 -2.93 -1.06 -1.42
N LEU A 182 -2.33 -0.11 -2.09
CA LEU A 182 -0.97 0.36 -1.84
C LEU A 182 -1.06 1.54 -0.88
N VAL A 183 -0.38 1.46 0.26
CA VAL A 183 -0.49 2.44 1.33
C VAL A 183 0.89 2.97 1.70
N ASP A 184 1.14 4.24 1.43
CA ASP A 184 2.44 4.85 1.67
C ASP A 184 2.41 5.67 2.97
N GLU A 185 3.17 5.22 3.97
CA GLU A 185 3.37 5.84 5.28
C GLU A 185 2.08 6.37 5.94
N PRO A 186 1.08 5.50 6.21
CA PRO A 186 -0.23 5.92 6.66
C PRO A 186 -0.23 6.65 8.01
N SER A 187 0.79 6.47 8.85
CA SER A 187 0.88 7.06 10.18
C SER A 187 1.57 8.41 10.23
N ILE A 188 2.25 8.83 9.16
CA ILE A 188 3.09 10.02 9.20
C ILE A 188 2.30 11.30 9.48
N GLY A 189 2.83 12.14 10.40
CA GLY A 189 2.25 13.44 10.74
C GLY A 189 0.92 13.36 11.51
N LEU A 190 0.47 12.17 11.91
CA LEU A 190 -0.74 11.99 12.70
C LEU A 190 -0.44 11.96 14.20
N GLU A 191 -1.40 12.46 15.00
CA GLU A 191 -1.40 12.25 16.45
C GLU A 191 -1.60 10.76 16.79
N PRO A 192 -1.06 10.23 17.89
CA PRO A 192 -1.12 8.80 18.24
C PRO A 192 -2.51 8.17 18.13
N ARG A 193 -3.55 8.88 18.64
CA ARG A 193 -4.95 8.41 18.58
C ARG A 193 -5.48 8.20 17.15
N PHE A 194 -4.98 9.00 16.19
CA PHE A 194 -5.39 8.86 14.79
C PHE A 194 -4.59 7.77 14.08
N ILE A 195 -3.37 7.50 14.52
CA ILE A 195 -2.59 6.37 14.03
C ILE A 195 -3.31 5.06 14.31
N ASP A 196 -3.74 4.84 15.55
CA ASP A 196 -4.47 3.62 15.92
C ASP A 196 -5.76 3.47 15.11
N MET A 197 -6.53 4.55 14.95
CA MET A 197 -7.73 4.56 14.11
C MET A 197 -7.43 4.16 12.64
N VAL A 198 -6.33 4.64 12.06
CA VAL A 198 -5.96 4.31 10.67
C VAL A 198 -5.62 2.84 10.54
N PHE A 199 -4.86 2.27 11.48
CA PHE A 199 -4.53 0.85 11.47
C PHE A 199 -5.77 -0.02 11.72
N GLU A 200 -6.72 0.38 12.57
CA GLU A 200 -8.02 -0.28 12.72
C GLU A 200 -8.82 -0.30 11.41
N ILE A 201 -8.84 0.82 10.66
CA ILE A 201 -9.50 0.89 9.35
C ILE A 201 -8.84 -0.07 8.35
N LEU A 202 -7.50 -0.11 8.30
CA LEU A 202 -6.76 -1.00 7.41
C LEU A 202 -6.97 -2.48 7.79
N ASP A 203 -7.02 -2.82 9.08
CA ASP A 203 -7.33 -4.16 9.56
C ASP A 203 -8.74 -4.58 9.16
N ASP A 204 -9.72 -3.71 9.32
CA ASP A 204 -11.09 -3.94 8.86
C ASP A 204 -11.17 -4.18 7.34
N LEU A 205 -10.46 -3.38 6.55
CA LEU A 205 -10.40 -3.52 5.10
C LEU A 205 -9.76 -4.85 4.68
N GLN A 206 -8.73 -5.29 5.39
CA GLN A 206 -8.10 -6.58 5.14
C GLN A 206 -9.00 -7.73 5.59
N ARG A 207 -9.37 -7.77 6.87
CA ARG A 207 -10.02 -8.94 7.49
C ARG A 207 -11.50 -9.08 7.16
N LYS A 208 -12.25 -7.96 7.09
CA LYS A 208 -13.69 -7.98 6.82
C LYS A 208 -14.00 -7.85 5.34
N ASP A 209 -13.25 -7.00 4.61
CA ASP A 209 -13.51 -6.74 3.19
C ASP A 209 -12.60 -7.55 2.26
N GLY A 210 -11.67 -8.37 2.80
CA GLY A 210 -10.78 -9.23 2.03
C GLY A 210 -9.80 -8.49 1.12
N LYS A 211 -9.44 -7.24 1.46
CA LYS A 211 -8.49 -6.47 0.67
C LYS A 211 -7.06 -6.96 0.87
N THR A 212 -6.31 -7.06 -0.21
CA THR A 212 -4.85 -7.26 -0.16
C THR A 212 -4.19 -5.92 0.07
N ILE A 213 -3.32 -5.80 1.08
CA ILE A 213 -2.69 -4.54 1.46
C ILE A 213 -1.17 -4.67 1.36
N ILE A 214 -0.54 -3.76 0.61
CA ILE A 214 0.91 -3.62 0.59
C ILE A 214 1.22 -2.21 1.09
N MET A 215 1.92 -2.12 2.22
CA MET A 215 2.23 -0.82 2.82
C MET A 215 3.72 -0.60 2.99
N VAL A 216 4.10 0.66 2.93
CA VAL A 216 5.37 1.19 3.45
C VAL A 216 5.05 1.89 4.76
N GLU A 217 5.83 1.61 5.81
CA GLU A 217 5.65 2.27 7.10
C GLU A 217 7.02 2.63 7.70
N GLN A 218 7.14 3.87 8.18
CA GLN A 218 8.35 4.34 8.84
C GLN A 218 8.41 3.83 10.29
N ASN A 219 7.26 3.72 10.96
CA ASN A 219 7.14 3.06 12.25
C ASN A 219 7.11 1.54 12.04
N ALA A 220 8.30 0.95 11.87
CA ALA A 220 8.45 -0.47 11.56
C ALA A 220 7.74 -1.37 12.56
N LYS A 221 7.74 -1.02 13.85
CA LYS A 221 7.05 -1.79 14.90
C LYS A 221 5.54 -1.87 14.66
N LYS A 222 4.90 -0.74 14.35
CA LYS A 222 3.46 -0.72 14.05
C LYS A 222 3.15 -1.41 12.70
N GLY A 223 3.96 -1.15 11.68
CA GLY A 223 3.79 -1.77 10.37
C GLY A 223 3.88 -3.30 10.42
N LEU A 224 4.91 -3.83 11.08
CA LEU A 224 5.10 -5.28 11.22
C LEU A 224 4.06 -5.92 12.14
N ALA A 225 3.60 -5.23 13.19
CA ALA A 225 2.53 -5.72 14.06
C ALA A 225 1.18 -5.85 13.34
N PHE A 226 0.95 -5.03 12.32
CA PHE A 226 -0.23 -5.10 11.47
C PHE A 226 -0.10 -6.18 10.39
N ALA A 227 1.08 -6.35 9.79
CA ALA A 227 1.27 -7.11 8.57
C ALA A 227 1.41 -8.61 8.82
N ASP A 228 0.76 -9.43 7.97
CA ASP A 228 0.99 -10.88 7.93
C ASP A 228 2.42 -11.18 7.47
N ILE A 229 2.96 -10.39 6.53
CA ILE A 229 4.28 -10.56 5.93
C ILE A 229 5.07 -9.26 6.06
N GLY A 230 6.33 -9.36 6.45
CA GLY A 230 7.28 -8.24 6.44
C GLY A 230 8.41 -8.45 5.44
N TYR A 231 8.81 -7.39 4.76
CA TYR A 231 9.99 -7.34 3.90
C TYR A 231 10.92 -6.23 4.36
N VAL A 232 12.17 -6.56 4.59
CA VAL A 232 13.23 -5.61 4.91
C VAL A 232 14.00 -5.29 3.63
N LEU A 233 13.91 -4.03 3.17
CA LEU A 233 14.64 -3.56 2.00
C LEU A 233 15.94 -2.87 2.40
N VAL A 234 17.00 -3.17 1.65
CA VAL A 234 18.30 -2.49 1.73
C VAL A 234 18.80 -2.25 0.31
N SER A 235 19.06 -1.01 -0.05
CA SER A 235 19.66 -0.64 -1.35
C SER A 235 18.95 -1.22 -2.58
N GLY A 236 17.61 -1.25 -2.56
CA GLY A 236 16.78 -1.70 -3.69
C GLY A 236 16.56 -3.21 -3.79
N GLU A 237 17.04 -3.97 -2.82
CA GLU A 237 16.93 -5.44 -2.76
C GLU A 237 16.21 -5.87 -1.48
N THR A 238 15.59 -7.06 -1.50
CA THR A 238 15.06 -7.68 -0.28
C THR A 238 16.19 -8.34 0.50
N ALA A 239 16.46 -7.84 1.69
CA ALA A 239 17.47 -8.42 2.59
C ALA A 239 16.89 -9.56 3.44
N ILE A 240 15.67 -9.39 3.97
CA ILE A 240 14.98 -10.37 4.81
C ILE A 240 13.49 -10.32 4.44
N ALA A 241 12.84 -11.48 4.42
CA ALA A 241 11.39 -11.60 4.37
C ALA A 241 10.94 -12.71 5.32
N ASP A 242 9.96 -12.44 6.15
CA ASP A 242 9.34 -13.43 7.06
C ASP A 242 7.93 -12.95 7.48
N ALA A 243 7.24 -13.75 8.28
CA ALA A 243 6.01 -13.32 8.94
C ALA A 243 6.26 -12.06 9.79
N GLY A 244 5.29 -11.15 9.83
CA GLY A 244 5.45 -9.87 10.52
C GLY A 244 5.82 -9.99 12.00
N ASP A 245 5.19 -10.91 12.72
CA ASP A 245 5.46 -11.24 14.12
C ASP A 245 6.90 -11.76 14.33
N LYS A 246 7.37 -12.63 13.44
CA LYS A 246 8.74 -13.15 13.51
C LYS A 246 9.79 -12.05 13.27
N LEU A 247 9.52 -11.11 12.36
CA LEU A 247 10.42 -9.97 12.14
C LEU A 247 10.45 -9.03 13.35
N LEU A 248 9.33 -8.88 14.07
CA LEU A 248 9.31 -8.10 15.32
C LEU A 248 10.20 -8.71 16.42
N GLU A 249 10.33 -10.02 16.44
CA GLU A 249 11.17 -10.75 17.39
C GLU A 249 12.63 -10.90 16.94
N ASN A 250 12.93 -10.58 15.68
CA ASN A 250 14.26 -10.71 15.10
C ASN A 250 15.23 -9.66 15.68
N PRO A 251 16.33 -10.06 16.36
CA PRO A 251 17.27 -9.13 16.99
C PRO A 251 17.95 -8.18 16.02
N ASP A 252 18.22 -8.62 14.79
CA ASP A 252 18.89 -7.81 13.78
C ASP A 252 17.93 -6.74 13.23
N VAL A 253 16.68 -7.10 13.01
CA VAL A 253 15.61 -6.14 12.66
C VAL A 253 15.37 -5.18 13.82
N GLY A 254 15.30 -5.68 15.07
CA GLY A 254 15.14 -4.88 16.27
C GLY A 254 16.22 -3.81 16.43
N ARG A 255 17.48 -4.19 16.22
CA ARG A 255 18.62 -3.27 16.36
C ARG A 255 18.68 -2.20 15.27
N LEU A 256 18.22 -2.49 14.05
CA LEU A 256 18.37 -1.61 12.89
C LEU A 256 17.14 -0.75 12.60
N PHE A 257 15.93 -1.20 12.99
CA PHE A 257 14.68 -0.61 12.49
C PHE A 257 13.58 -0.42 13.55
N LEU A 258 13.69 -1.07 14.73
CA LEU A 258 12.71 -0.99 15.83
C LEU A 258 13.24 -0.16 17.00
#